data_2f0ef6023059ebe91904b1588f324a00
#
_entry.id   2f0ef6023059ebe91904b1588f324a00
#
_cell.length_a   1.000
_cell.length_b   1.000
_cell.length_c   1.000
_cell.angle_alpha   90.00
_cell.angle_beta   90.00
_cell.angle_gamma   90.00
#
_symmetry.space_group_name_H-M   'P 1'
#
loop_
_entity.id
_entity.type
_entity.pdbx_description
1 polymer ?
#
loop_
_entity_poly.entity_id
_entity_poly.type
_entity_poly.pdbx_seq_one_letter_code
_entity_poly.pdbx_strand_id
1 'polypeptide(L)'
;MLITGAYGMVGQNTALYFKKNKPDVTLLTPKKSELYLLDKDNVQAYLKEYKPTGIIHCAGRVGGIVANMNDLSTYMVENLLMGLYLFSSALDLGVKKAINLASSCAYPKYAPNPLKESDLLNGSLEPTNEGYALAKLSVMKYCEYMSAEKGVFYKTLVPCNLYGEFDKFEEKIAHMIPGLIARMHTAKLKNEKNFAMWGDGTARREYLNAKDLARFIALAYENIASIPSVMNVGSGVDYSIEEYYEMVAQVLDYKGVFVKDLSKPVGMQQKLMDISKQKALKWELEIPLEQGIKEAYEYYLKLLEV
;
A
#
# COMPACT_ATOMS: atom_id res chain seq x y z
N MET A 1 -5.73 -13.55 -15.26
CA MET A 1 -5.63 -12.24 -14.59
C MET A 1 -4.17 -11.90 -14.36
N LEU A 2 -3.73 -10.69 -14.67
CA LEU A 2 -2.38 -10.20 -14.41
C LEU A 2 -2.31 -9.51 -13.05
N ILE A 3 -1.35 -9.89 -12.20
CA ILE A 3 -1.00 -9.17 -10.97
C ILE A 3 0.42 -8.62 -11.15
N THR A 4 0.55 -7.31 -11.34
CA THR A 4 1.86 -6.67 -11.38
C THR A 4 2.39 -6.43 -9.96
N GLY A 5 3.71 -6.45 -9.78
CA GLY A 5 4.28 -6.33 -8.43
C GLY A 5 3.99 -7.54 -7.54
N ALA A 6 3.77 -8.72 -8.13
CA ALA A 6 3.38 -9.96 -7.46
C ALA A 6 4.41 -10.48 -6.43
N TYR A 7 5.62 -9.93 -6.42
CA TYR A 7 6.69 -10.26 -5.46
C TYR A 7 6.86 -9.21 -4.35
N GLY A 8 6.05 -8.15 -4.34
CA GLY A 8 5.94 -7.21 -3.22
C GLY A 8 4.88 -7.65 -2.22
N MET A 9 4.84 -7.01 -1.04
CA MET A 9 3.91 -7.36 0.05
C MET A 9 2.45 -7.50 -0.44
N VAL A 10 1.89 -6.49 -1.05
CA VAL A 10 0.49 -6.51 -1.50
C VAL A 10 0.27 -7.54 -2.60
N GLY A 11 1.17 -7.58 -3.60
CA GLY A 11 1.05 -8.51 -4.73
C GLY A 11 1.13 -9.97 -4.32
N GLN A 12 2.04 -10.34 -3.39
CA GLN A 12 2.14 -11.70 -2.87
C GLN A 12 0.88 -12.12 -2.10
N ASN A 13 0.42 -11.27 -1.15
CA ASN A 13 -0.81 -11.55 -0.41
C ASN A 13 -2.02 -11.68 -1.34
N THR A 14 -2.11 -10.80 -2.36
CA THR A 14 -3.18 -10.88 -3.37
C THR A 14 -3.09 -12.18 -4.18
N ALA A 15 -1.93 -12.55 -4.68
CA ALA A 15 -1.74 -13.78 -5.44
C ALA A 15 -2.06 -15.03 -4.62
N LEU A 16 -1.63 -15.07 -3.34
CA LEU A 16 -1.94 -16.16 -2.42
C LEU A 16 -3.44 -16.25 -2.14
N TYR A 17 -4.11 -15.12 -1.91
CA TYR A 17 -5.55 -15.11 -1.71
C TYR A 17 -6.30 -15.67 -2.91
N PHE A 18 -5.97 -15.21 -4.14
CA PHE A 18 -6.60 -15.72 -5.36
C PHE A 18 -6.33 -17.21 -5.56
N LYS A 19 -5.09 -17.67 -5.40
CA LYS A 19 -4.75 -19.11 -5.52
C LYS A 19 -5.56 -19.98 -4.57
N LYS A 20 -5.78 -19.51 -3.33
CA LYS A 20 -6.51 -20.27 -2.31
C LYS A 20 -8.03 -20.22 -2.51
N ASN A 21 -8.58 -19.05 -2.85
CA ASN A 21 -10.03 -18.81 -2.79
C ASN A 21 -10.69 -18.69 -4.16
N LYS A 22 -9.93 -18.60 -5.25
CA LYS A 22 -10.39 -18.45 -6.64
C LYS A 22 -9.56 -19.34 -7.57
N PRO A 23 -9.54 -20.68 -7.36
CA PRO A 23 -8.66 -21.61 -8.07
C PRO A 23 -8.89 -21.62 -9.59
N ASP A 24 -10.10 -21.26 -10.04
CA ASP A 24 -10.46 -21.20 -11.47
C ASP A 24 -9.84 -19.99 -12.20
N VAL A 25 -9.24 -19.04 -11.45
CA VAL A 25 -8.60 -17.86 -12.03
C VAL A 25 -7.14 -18.15 -12.33
N THR A 26 -6.79 -18.26 -13.62
CA THR A 26 -5.38 -18.34 -14.03
C THR A 26 -4.68 -17.01 -13.73
N LEU A 27 -3.64 -17.06 -12.91
CA LEU A 27 -2.84 -15.89 -12.51
C LEU A 27 -1.57 -15.79 -13.34
N LEU A 28 -1.30 -14.58 -13.84
CA LEU A 28 -0.03 -14.17 -14.41
C LEU A 28 0.68 -13.30 -13.37
N THR A 29 1.79 -13.80 -12.84
CA THR A 29 2.58 -13.16 -11.77
C THR A 29 4.02 -12.97 -12.22
N PRO A 30 4.28 -12.09 -13.23
CA PRO A 30 5.61 -11.95 -13.80
C PRO A 30 6.63 -11.37 -12.83
N LYS A 31 7.88 -11.81 -12.93
CA LYS A 31 9.04 -11.14 -12.35
C LYS A 31 9.32 -9.84 -13.10
N LYS A 32 10.08 -8.93 -12.48
CA LYS A 32 10.50 -7.66 -13.11
C LYS A 32 11.31 -7.90 -14.40
N SER A 33 12.02 -9.03 -14.52
CA SER A 33 12.76 -9.43 -15.72
C SER A 33 11.87 -9.91 -16.87
N GLU A 34 10.62 -10.31 -16.60
CA GLU A 34 9.67 -10.79 -17.60
C GLU A 34 8.72 -9.65 -18.02
N LEU A 35 8.31 -8.81 -17.09
CA LEU A 35 7.48 -7.62 -17.32
C LEU A 35 8.14 -6.40 -16.67
N TYR A 36 8.88 -5.65 -17.47
CA TYR A 36 9.51 -4.41 -17.03
C TYR A 36 8.61 -3.21 -17.31
N LEU A 37 7.88 -2.78 -16.30
CA LEU A 37 6.84 -1.73 -16.42
C LEU A 37 7.36 -0.34 -16.81
N LEU A 38 8.67 -0.10 -16.79
CA LEU A 38 9.29 1.14 -17.25
C LEU A 38 9.69 1.10 -18.74
N ASP A 39 9.41 -0.01 -19.42
CA ASP A 39 9.60 -0.18 -20.86
C ASP A 39 8.22 -0.43 -21.48
N LYS A 40 7.74 0.55 -22.27
CA LYS A 40 6.42 0.48 -22.90
C LYS A 40 6.31 -0.66 -23.91
N ASP A 41 7.37 -0.91 -24.65
CA ASP A 41 7.37 -1.95 -25.69
C ASP A 41 7.36 -3.35 -25.05
N ASN A 42 8.09 -3.54 -23.93
CA ASN A 42 8.03 -4.76 -23.15
C ASN A 42 6.62 -4.98 -22.55
N VAL A 43 5.98 -3.92 -22.04
CA VAL A 43 4.60 -4.00 -21.51
C VAL A 43 3.63 -4.42 -22.63
N GLN A 44 3.71 -3.80 -23.80
CA GLN A 44 2.85 -4.16 -24.94
C GLN A 44 3.08 -5.58 -25.42
N ALA A 45 4.33 -5.99 -25.56
CA ALA A 45 4.69 -7.35 -25.97
C ALA A 45 4.13 -8.39 -25.00
N TYR A 46 4.34 -8.17 -23.69
CA TYR A 46 3.82 -9.07 -22.64
C TYR A 46 2.30 -9.19 -22.68
N LEU A 47 1.58 -8.06 -22.71
CA LEU A 47 0.11 -8.06 -22.74
C LEU A 47 -0.45 -8.69 -24.02
N LYS A 48 0.21 -8.50 -25.17
CA LYS A 48 -0.17 -9.11 -26.45
C LYS A 48 0.02 -10.64 -26.45
N GLU A 49 1.10 -11.12 -25.83
CA GLU A 49 1.40 -12.56 -25.70
C GLU A 49 0.42 -13.25 -24.74
N TYR A 50 0.30 -12.73 -23.50
CA TYR A 50 -0.44 -13.42 -22.44
C TYR A 50 -1.93 -13.08 -22.37
N LYS A 51 -2.39 -12.03 -23.05
CA LYS A 51 -3.80 -11.59 -23.18
C LYS A 51 -4.59 -11.66 -21.87
N PRO A 52 -4.16 -10.97 -20.81
CA PRO A 52 -4.89 -11.03 -19.53
C PRO A 52 -6.31 -10.49 -19.68
N THR A 53 -7.28 -11.14 -19.08
CA THR A 53 -8.68 -10.70 -19.06
C THR A 53 -8.95 -9.58 -18.06
N GLY A 54 -8.01 -9.34 -17.15
CA GLY A 54 -8.05 -8.27 -16.17
C GLY A 54 -6.71 -8.06 -15.48
N ILE A 55 -6.56 -6.90 -14.82
CA ILE A 55 -5.30 -6.47 -14.22
C ILE A 55 -5.54 -6.03 -12.77
N ILE A 56 -4.64 -6.42 -11.87
CA ILE A 56 -4.47 -5.86 -10.54
C ILE A 56 -3.06 -5.26 -10.49
N HIS A 57 -2.98 -3.91 -10.39
CA HIS A 57 -1.72 -3.19 -10.41
C HIS A 57 -1.23 -2.90 -8.99
N CYS A 58 -0.40 -3.81 -8.46
CA CYS A 58 0.25 -3.68 -7.16
C CYS A 58 1.70 -3.18 -7.26
N ALA A 59 2.25 -3.06 -8.47
CA ALA A 59 3.61 -2.58 -8.65
C ALA A 59 3.75 -1.11 -8.27
N GLY A 60 4.89 -0.76 -7.69
CA GLY A 60 5.25 0.61 -7.37
C GLY A 60 6.63 0.67 -6.73
N ARG A 61 7.32 1.80 -6.94
CA ARG A 61 8.48 2.16 -6.13
C ARG A 61 7.96 2.74 -4.82
N VAL A 62 8.15 2.03 -3.73
CA VAL A 62 7.66 2.41 -2.40
C VAL A 62 8.79 2.43 -1.39
N GLY A 63 8.66 3.25 -0.35
CA GLY A 63 9.65 3.37 0.73
C GLY A 63 9.15 4.30 1.82
N GLY A 64 9.83 4.26 2.97
CA GLY A 64 9.55 5.14 4.10
C GLY A 64 9.79 6.63 3.79
N ILE A 65 9.50 7.49 4.76
CA ILE A 65 9.57 8.95 4.62
C ILE A 65 10.97 9.43 4.19
N VAL A 66 12.04 8.85 4.77
CA VAL A 66 13.42 9.23 4.46
C VAL A 66 13.80 8.87 3.02
N ALA A 67 13.38 7.68 2.54
CA ALA A 67 13.64 7.26 1.18
C ALA A 67 12.95 8.15 0.15
N ASN A 68 11.71 8.57 0.41
CA ASN A 68 10.97 9.50 -0.45
C ASN A 68 11.62 10.89 -0.48
N MET A 69 11.97 11.47 0.68
CA MET A 69 12.60 12.79 0.76
C MET A 69 13.90 12.90 -0.04
N ASN A 70 14.66 11.80 -0.13
CA ASN A 70 15.95 11.79 -0.80
C ASN A 70 15.87 11.60 -2.32
N ASP A 71 14.69 11.25 -2.88
CA ASP A 71 14.59 10.87 -4.30
C ASP A 71 13.18 11.12 -4.87
N LEU A 72 12.59 12.29 -4.60
CA LEU A 72 11.22 12.64 -5.02
C LEU A 72 11.00 12.48 -6.52
N SER A 73 11.98 12.83 -7.35
CA SER A 73 11.88 12.80 -8.81
C SER A 73 11.75 11.35 -9.33
N THR A 74 12.57 10.44 -8.86
CA THR A 74 12.52 9.03 -9.28
C THR A 74 11.23 8.36 -8.80
N TYR A 75 10.81 8.64 -7.55
CA TYR A 75 9.52 8.15 -7.06
C TYR A 75 8.35 8.63 -7.91
N MET A 76 8.40 9.89 -8.38
CA MET A 76 7.39 10.45 -9.27
C MET A 76 7.42 9.75 -10.64
N VAL A 77 8.56 9.78 -11.31
CA VAL A 77 8.68 9.31 -12.70
C VAL A 77 8.40 7.82 -12.82
N GLU A 78 9.04 6.98 -11.98
CA GLU A 78 8.85 5.53 -12.08
C GLU A 78 7.39 5.12 -11.80
N ASN A 79 6.76 5.64 -10.73
CA ASN A 79 5.37 5.28 -10.43
C ASN A 79 4.39 5.78 -11.50
N LEU A 80 4.64 6.96 -12.07
CA LEU A 80 3.81 7.51 -13.14
C LEU A 80 3.92 6.65 -14.40
N LEU A 81 5.14 6.38 -14.86
CA LEU A 81 5.37 5.63 -16.11
C LEU A 81 4.85 4.20 -16.00
N MET A 82 5.07 3.51 -14.88
CA MET A 82 4.54 2.16 -14.69
C MET A 82 3.03 2.10 -14.88
N GLY A 83 2.29 3.04 -14.30
CA GLY A 83 0.83 3.11 -14.43
C GLY A 83 0.40 3.49 -15.85
N LEU A 84 1.00 4.55 -16.42
CA LEU A 84 0.63 5.02 -17.77
C LEU A 84 0.90 3.97 -18.85
N TYR A 85 2.08 3.35 -18.86
CA TYR A 85 2.41 2.32 -19.86
C TYR A 85 1.52 1.09 -19.73
N LEU A 86 1.26 0.65 -18.49
CA LEU A 86 0.41 -0.51 -18.26
C LEU A 86 -1.04 -0.25 -18.73
N PHE A 87 -1.67 0.83 -18.27
CA PHE A 87 -3.09 1.05 -18.53
C PHE A 87 -3.35 1.53 -19.96
N SER A 88 -2.45 2.31 -20.59
CA SER A 88 -2.60 2.65 -22.01
C SER A 88 -2.49 1.40 -22.88
N SER A 89 -1.45 0.58 -22.68
CA SER A 89 -1.28 -0.67 -23.45
C SER A 89 -2.42 -1.66 -23.20
N ALA A 90 -2.92 -1.74 -21.97
CA ALA A 90 -4.07 -2.58 -21.63
C ALA A 90 -5.34 -2.15 -22.37
N LEU A 91 -5.59 -0.84 -22.48
CA LEU A 91 -6.71 -0.31 -23.26
C LEU A 91 -6.57 -0.64 -24.74
N ASP A 92 -5.41 -0.37 -25.34
CA ASP A 92 -5.12 -0.63 -26.76
C ASP A 92 -5.35 -2.12 -27.12
N LEU A 93 -5.09 -3.02 -26.18
CA LEU A 93 -5.25 -4.47 -26.33
C LEU A 93 -6.62 -5.00 -25.85
N GLY A 94 -7.55 -4.12 -25.51
CA GLY A 94 -8.93 -4.47 -25.20
C GLY A 94 -9.16 -5.04 -23.80
N VAL A 95 -8.25 -4.88 -22.85
CA VAL A 95 -8.47 -5.26 -21.45
C VAL A 95 -9.51 -4.33 -20.83
N LYS A 96 -10.62 -4.88 -20.36
CA LYS A 96 -11.78 -4.08 -19.89
C LYS A 96 -11.82 -3.84 -18.39
N LYS A 97 -11.08 -4.60 -17.59
CA LYS A 97 -11.17 -4.59 -16.13
C LYS A 97 -9.79 -4.41 -15.49
N ALA A 98 -9.65 -3.41 -14.62
CA ALA A 98 -8.41 -3.22 -13.87
C ALA A 98 -8.66 -2.60 -12.49
N ILE A 99 -7.92 -3.06 -11.49
CA ILE A 99 -7.77 -2.40 -10.19
C ILE A 99 -6.39 -1.76 -10.13
N ASN A 100 -6.35 -0.45 -9.96
CA ASN A 100 -5.16 0.33 -9.65
C ASN A 100 -5.06 0.54 -8.14
N LEU A 101 -3.86 0.47 -7.58
CA LEU A 101 -3.61 0.83 -6.18
C LEU A 101 -2.94 2.21 -6.11
N ALA A 102 -3.68 3.18 -5.57
CA ALA A 102 -3.14 4.46 -5.16
C ALA A 102 -2.55 4.38 -3.73
N SER A 103 -2.61 5.45 -2.97
CA SER A 103 -2.14 5.52 -1.59
C SER A 103 -2.82 6.68 -0.86
N SER A 104 -3.01 6.57 0.44
CA SER A 104 -3.43 7.68 1.30
C SER A 104 -2.45 8.86 1.29
N CYS A 105 -1.24 8.71 0.77
CA CYS A 105 -0.31 9.82 0.53
C CYS A 105 -0.83 10.82 -0.53
N ALA A 106 -1.81 10.42 -1.34
CA ALA A 106 -2.44 11.27 -2.35
C ALA A 106 -3.36 12.36 -1.76
N TYR A 107 -3.66 12.29 -0.46
CA TYR A 107 -4.47 13.31 0.20
C TYR A 107 -3.68 14.58 0.53
N PRO A 108 -4.32 15.76 0.46
CA PRO A 108 -3.70 16.99 0.90
C PRO A 108 -3.25 16.93 2.36
N LYS A 109 -2.12 17.59 2.66
CA LYS A 109 -1.51 17.60 4.01
C LYS A 109 -2.47 18.04 5.12
N TYR A 110 -3.34 18.98 4.82
CA TYR A 110 -4.27 19.59 5.78
C TYR A 110 -5.73 19.21 5.51
N ALA A 111 -5.96 18.11 4.79
CA ALA A 111 -7.32 17.62 4.60
C ALA A 111 -7.96 17.23 5.96
N PRO A 112 -9.26 17.50 6.13
CA PRO A 112 -9.96 17.12 7.35
C PRO A 112 -10.04 15.59 7.50
N ASN A 113 -9.98 15.09 8.72
CA ASN A 113 -10.16 13.66 9.00
C ASN A 113 -11.60 13.38 9.49
N PRO A 114 -12.22 12.24 9.10
CA PRO A 114 -11.66 11.24 8.21
C PRO A 114 -11.58 11.71 6.75
N LEU A 115 -10.50 11.30 6.04
CA LEU A 115 -10.18 11.68 4.66
C LEU A 115 -11.21 11.10 3.66
N LYS A 116 -11.91 11.94 2.94
CA LYS A 116 -12.92 11.54 1.94
C LYS A 116 -12.31 11.60 0.54
N GLU A 117 -12.76 10.74 -0.37
CA GLU A 117 -12.28 10.75 -1.76
C GLU A 117 -12.54 12.10 -2.47
N SER A 118 -13.53 12.87 -2.02
CA SER A 118 -13.78 14.24 -2.48
C SER A 118 -12.69 15.25 -2.08
N ASP A 119 -11.85 14.91 -1.11
CA ASP A 119 -10.78 15.80 -0.63
C ASP A 119 -9.51 15.68 -1.49
N LEU A 120 -9.43 14.65 -2.34
CA LEU A 120 -8.33 14.49 -3.30
C LEU A 120 -8.25 15.71 -4.21
N LEU A 121 -7.02 16.22 -4.43
CA LEU A 121 -6.72 17.43 -5.21
C LEU A 121 -7.19 18.77 -4.59
N ASN A 122 -7.73 18.79 -3.37
CA ASN A 122 -8.24 20.00 -2.72
C ASN A 122 -7.19 20.70 -1.83
N GLY A 123 -5.91 20.63 -2.17
CA GLY A 123 -4.86 21.32 -1.43
C GLY A 123 -3.47 20.77 -1.68
N SER A 124 -2.47 21.38 -1.04
CA SER A 124 -1.07 20.99 -1.15
C SER A 124 -0.80 19.62 -0.52
N LEU A 125 0.01 18.82 -1.17
CA LEU A 125 0.41 17.50 -0.68
C LEU A 125 1.47 17.60 0.44
N GLU A 126 1.74 16.49 1.11
CA GLU A 126 2.83 16.42 2.09
C GLU A 126 4.19 16.46 1.37
N PRO A 127 5.03 17.50 1.61
CA PRO A 127 6.27 17.69 0.85
C PRO A 127 7.23 16.50 0.89
N THR A 128 7.23 15.75 1.99
CA THR A 128 8.17 14.63 2.20
C THR A 128 7.96 13.46 1.24
N ASN A 129 6.80 13.36 0.59
CA ASN A 129 6.49 12.31 -0.38
C ASN A 129 5.65 12.81 -1.58
N GLU A 130 5.74 14.11 -1.87
CA GLU A 130 4.93 14.78 -2.89
C GLU A 130 5.09 14.13 -4.27
N GLY A 131 6.30 13.79 -4.68
CA GLY A 131 6.56 13.15 -5.98
C GLY A 131 5.81 11.82 -6.14
N TYR A 132 5.84 10.97 -5.12
CA TYR A 132 5.07 9.73 -5.09
C TYR A 132 3.56 9.99 -5.13
N ALA A 133 3.09 10.93 -4.33
CA ALA A 133 1.68 11.28 -4.25
C ALA A 133 1.13 11.81 -5.58
N LEU A 134 1.87 12.71 -6.25
CA LEU A 134 1.53 13.22 -7.59
C LEU A 134 1.43 12.10 -8.63
N ALA A 135 2.38 11.17 -8.64
CA ALA A 135 2.33 10.02 -9.54
C ALA A 135 1.06 9.18 -9.32
N LYS A 136 0.75 8.86 -8.05
CA LYS A 136 -0.45 8.07 -7.71
C LYS A 136 -1.75 8.80 -8.05
N LEU A 137 -1.83 10.11 -7.82
CA LEU A 137 -2.97 10.95 -8.25
C LEU A 137 -3.13 10.96 -9.77
N SER A 138 -2.03 11.14 -10.51
CA SER A 138 -2.06 11.20 -11.97
C SER A 138 -2.54 9.88 -12.58
N VAL A 139 -2.05 8.74 -12.11
CA VAL A 139 -2.49 7.41 -12.59
C VAL A 139 -3.95 7.15 -12.21
N MET A 140 -4.38 7.55 -11.01
CA MET A 140 -5.77 7.45 -10.56
C MET A 140 -6.69 8.24 -11.49
N LYS A 141 -6.37 9.51 -11.79
CA LYS A 141 -7.17 10.35 -12.71
C LYS A 141 -7.17 9.79 -14.12
N TYR A 142 -6.05 9.26 -14.58
CA TYR A 142 -5.95 8.59 -15.87
C TYR A 142 -6.90 7.40 -15.97
N CYS A 143 -6.94 6.52 -14.96
CA CYS A 143 -7.91 5.42 -14.90
C CYS A 143 -9.36 5.89 -14.91
N GLU A 144 -9.66 6.97 -14.19
CA GLU A 144 -10.99 7.57 -14.14
C GLU A 144 -11.43 8.11 -15.51
N TYR A 145 -10.55 8.86 -16.20
CA TYR A 145 -10.83 9.37 -17.56
C TYR A 145 -11.03 8.25 -18.58
N MET A 146 -10.15 7.24 -18.55
CA MET A 146 -10.30 6.08 -19.44
C MET A 146 -11.61 5.33 -19.20
N SER A 147 -12.04 5.22 -17.94
CA SER A 147 -13.33 4.59 -17.63
C SER A 147 -14.50 5.40 -18.17
N ALA A 148 -14.48 6.72 -18.02
CA ALA A 148 -15.53 7.61 -18.49
C ALA A 148 -15.59 7.70 -20.03
N GLU A 149 -14.44 7.80 -20.70
CA GLU A 149 -14.36 8.02 -22.14
C GLU A 149 -14.46 6.74 -22.98
N LYS A 150 -13.95 5.62 -22.46
CA LYS A 150 -13.80 4.36 -23.22
C LYS A 150 -14.70 3.23 -22.73
N GLY A 151 -15.50 3.46 -21.68
CA GLY A 151 -16.43 2.47 -21.14
C GLY A 151 -15.74 1.23 -20.56
N VAL A 152 -14.52 1.39 -20.05
CA VAL A 152 -13.79 0.33 -19.33
C VAL A 152 -13.99 0.48 -17.83
N PHE A 153 -13.74 -0.59 -17.07
CA PHE A 153 -13.83 -0.60 -15.61
C PHE A 153 -12.41 -0.54 -15.00
N TYR A 154 -11.76 0.64 -15.10
CA TYR A 154 -10.47 0.89 -14.45
C TYR A 154 -10.75 1.63 -13.15
N LYS A 155 -10.68 0.91 -12.03
CA LYS A 155 -11.02 1.42 -10.71
C LYS A 155 -9.77 1.60 -9.86
N THR A 156 -9.76 2.62 -9.02
CA THR A 156 -8.64 2.87 -8.11
C THR A 156 -9.06 2.67 -6.66
N LEU A 157 -8.33 1.81 -5.96
CA LEU A 157 -8.41 1.69 -4.51
C LEU A 157 -7.32 2.56 -3.88
N VAL A 158 -7.68 3.29 -2.83
CA VAL A 158 -6.79 4.16 -2.08
C VAL A 158 -6.60 3.56 -0.68
N PRO A 159 -5.65 2.64 -0.49
CA PRO A 159 -5.42 2.04 0.82
C PRO A 159 -4.80 3.05 1.79
N CYS A 160 -5.12 2.88 3.10
CA CYS A 160 -4.37 3.47 4.21
C CYS A 160 -2.95 2.89 4.28
N ASN A 161 -2.19 3.11 5.37
CA ASN A 161 -0.90 2.45 5.50
C ASN A 161 -1.09 0.93 5.63
N LEU A 162 -0.15 0.20 5.06
CA LEU A 162 -0.21 -1.26 5.02
C LEU A 162 0.94 -1.87 5.81
N TYR A 163 0.73 -3.09 6.30
CA TYR A 163 1.73 -3.91 6.98
C TYR A 163 1.38 -5.40 6.87
N GLY A 164 2.31 -6.28 7.15
CA GLY A 164 2.04 -7.72 7.22
C GLY A 164 3.17 -8.58 6.70
N GLU A 165 2.85 -9.83 6.37
CA GLU A 165 3.78 -10.77 5.74
C GLU A 165 4.27 -10.24 4.39
N PHE A 166 5.51 -10.55 4.03
CA PHE A 166 6.22 -10.11 2.83
C PHE A 166 6.57 -8.62 2.81
N ASP A 167 6.45 -7.91 3.95
CA ASP A 167 6.94 -6.53 4.05
C ASP A 167 8.47 -6.49 4.17
N LYS A 168 9.04 -5.30 4.00
CA LYS A 168 10.47 -5.05 4.10
C LYS A 168 10.81 -4.54 5.48
N PHE A 169 11.80 -5.17 6.13
CA PHE A 169 12.20 -4.86 7.50
C PHE A 169 13.52 -4.08 7.59
N GLU A 170 14.20 -3.86 6.45
CA GLU A 170 15.45 -3.11 6.42
C GLU A 170 15.22 -1.64 6.76
N GLU A 171 15.96 -1.12 7.73
CA GLU A 171 15.77 0.22 8.32
C GLU A 171 15.66 1.36 7.29
N LYS A 172 16.43 1.30 6.20
CA LYS A 172 16.48 2.36 5.19
C LYS A 172 15.22 2.48 4.34
N ILE A 173 14.45 1.40 4.21
CA ILE A 173 13.29 1.32 3.28
C ILE A 173 12.00 0.90 3.96
N ALA A 174 12.08 0.37 5.19
CA ALA A 174 10.92 -0.12 5.93
C ALA A 174 9.89 0.98 6.19
N HIS A 175 8.62 0.58 6.15
CA HIS A 175 7.54 1.37 6.75
C HIS A 175 7.58 1.30 8.29
N MET A 176 6.74 2.08 8.96
CA MET A 176 6.83 2.27 10.41
C MET A 176 6.71 0.95 11.19
N ILE A 177 5.65 0.15 10.99
CA ILE A 177 5.44 -1.10 11.75
C ILE A 177 6.59 -2.11 11.52
N PRO A 178 6.96 -2.50 10.27
CA PRO A 178 8.06 -3.45 10.07
C PRO A 178 9.40 -2.91 10.54
N GLY A 179 9.68 -1.61 10.34
CA GLY A 179 10.90 -0.98 10.86
C GLY A 179 10.95 -0.95 12.39
N LEU A 180 9.81 -0.75 13.05
CA LEU A 180 9.69 -0.80 14.50
C LEU A 180 9.93 -2.22 15.03
N ILE A 181 9.34 -3.24 14.40
CA ILE A 181 9.55 -4.65 14.72
C ILE A 181 11.05 -4.99 14.66
N ALA A 182 11.72 -4.68 13.56
CA ALA A 182 13.14 -5.03 13.38
C ALA A 182 14.05 -4.33 14.39
N ARG A 183 13.85 -3.02 14.61
CA ARG A 183 14.63 -2.23 15.57
C ARG A 183 14.39 -2.71 17.00
N MET A 184 13.15 -2.95 17.38
CA MET A 184 12.79 -3.36 18.74
C MET A 184 13.25 -4.80 19.05
N HIS A 185 13.18 -5.70 18.04
CA HIS A 185 13.78 -7.02 18.14
C HIS A 185 15.29 -6.95 18.43
N THR A 186 16.01 -6.10 17.68
CA THR A 186 17.44 -5.88 17.89
C THR A 186 17.73 -5.31 19.28
N ALA A 187 16.96 -4.32 19.73
CA ALA A 187 17.09 -3.73 21.07
C ALA A 187 16.83 -4.77 22.18
N LYS A 188 15.83 -5.65 21.99
CA LYS A 188 15.54 -6.76 22.90
C LYS A 188 16.74 -7.71 23.03
N LEU A 189 17.33 -8.13 21.91
CA LEU A 189 18.50 -9.03 21.92
C LEU A 189 19.73 -8.41 22.62
N LYS A 190 19.88 -7.09 22.51
CA LYS A 190 20.98 -6.34 23.17
C LYS A 190 20.67 -5.94 24.61
N ASN A 191 19.47 -6.25 25.12
CA ASN A 191 18.99 -5.83 26.43
C ASN A 191 19.04 -4.29 26.62
N GLU A 192 18.78 -3.53 25.56
CA GLU A 192 18.72 -2.07 25.60
C GLU A 192 17.52 -1.61 26.45
N LYS A 193 17.78 -0.74 27.42
CA LYS A 193 16.75 -0.23 28.35
C LYS A 193 16.01 0.98 27.77
N ASN A 194 16.62 1.70 26.85
CA ASN A 194 16.05 2.90 26.21
C ASN A 194 15.86 2.63 24.72
N PHE A 195 14.69 2.99 24.20
CA PHE A 195 14.36 2.83 22.78
C PHE A 195 13.88 4.17 22.20
N ALA A 196 14.56 4.66 21.15
CA ALA A 196 14.22 5.93 20.53
C ALA A 196 12.87 5.86 19.80
N MET A 197 11.90 6.66 20.23
CA MET A 197 10.64 6.90 19.55
C MET A 197 10.76 8.15 18.67
N TRP A 198 10.49 8.01 17.40
CA TRP A 198 10.58 9.11 16.45
C TRP A 198 9.43 10.10 16.63
N GLY A 199 9.76 11.38 16.83
CA GLY A 199 8.81 12.44 17.14
C GLY A 199 8.32 12.41 18.59
N ASP A 200 7.19 13.04 18.83
CA ASP A 200 6.56 13.14 20.15
C ASP A 200 5.56 12.01 20.46
N GLY A 201 5.30 11.14 19.47
CA GLY A 201 4.38 10.02 19.60
C GLY A 201 2.91 10.36 19.36
N THR A 202 2.55 11.64 19.22
CA THR A 202 1.13 12.08 19.16
C THR A 202 0.46 11.93 17.79
N ALA A 203 1.24 11.90 16.71
CA ALA A 203 0.68 11.74 15.36
C ALA A 203 -0.08 10.42 15.24
N ARG A 204 -1.22 10.44 14.54
CA ARG A 204 -2.12 9.30 14.41
C ARG A 204 -2.07 8.69 13.02
N ARG A 205 -2.06 7.39 12.94
CA ARG A 205 -2.02 6.61 11.69
C ARG A 205 -3.02 5.49 11.72
N GLU A 206 -3.56 5.22 10.56
CA GLU A 206 -4.37 4.05 10.28
C GLU A 206 -3.53 3.02 9.55
N TYR A 207 -3.64 1.74 9.96
CA TYR A 207 -2.99 0.60 9.30
C TYR A 207 -3.98 -0.51 9.00
N LEU A 208 -3.77 -1.15 7.84
CA LEU A 208 -4.53 -2.30 7.38
C LEU A 208 -3.58 -3.45 7.06
N ASN A 209 -3.92 -4.66 7.49
CA ASN A 209 -3.13 -5.85 7.14
C ASN A 209 -3.22 -6.13 5.64
N ALA A 210 -2.10 -6.49 5.01
CA ALA A 210 -2.02 -6.76 3.58
C ALA A 210 -2.89 -7.96 3.13
N LYS A 211 -3.16 -8.93 4.01
CA LYS A 211 -4.09 -10.05 3.75
C LYS A 211 -5.53 -9.54 3.66
N ASP A 212 -5.94 -8.62 4.54
CA ASP A 212 -7.25 -7.99 4.48
C ASP A 212 -7.42 -7.13 3.23
N LEU A 213 -6.38 -6.37 2.85
CA LEU A 213 -6.40 -5.66 1.57
C LEU A 213 -6.54 -6.63 0.39
N ALA A 214 -5.85 -7.77 0.40
CA ALA A 214 -5.95 -8.78 -0.67
C ALA A 214 -7.38 -9.34 -0.81
N ARG A 215 -8.05 -9.59 0.31
CA ARG A 215 -9.48 -9.96 0.34
C ARG A 215 -10.36 -8.87 -0.27
N PHE A 216 -10.10 -7.61 0.13
CA PHE A 216 -10.85 -6.48 -0.40
C PHE A 216 -10.62 -6.27 -1.90
N ILE A 217 -9.40 -6.42 -2.40
CA ILE A 217 -9.08 -6.35 -3.84
C ILE A 217 -9.89 -7.38 -4.62
N ALA A 218 -10.01 -8.62 -4.11
CA ALA A 218 -10.79 -9.67 -4.77
C ALA A 218 -12.28 -9.31 -4.82
N LEU A 219 -12.85 -8.86 -3.70
CA LEU A 219 -14.24 -8.39 -3.63
C LEU A 219 -14.50 -7.21 -4.58
N ALA A 220 -13.58 -6.23 -4.59
CA ALA A 220 -13.68 -5.06 -5.48
C ALA A 220 -13.59 -5.46 -6.95
N TYR A 221 -12.74 -6.41 -7.31
CA TYR A 221 -12.63 -6.92 -8.69
C TYR A 221 -13.89 -7.66 -9.13
N GLU A 222 -14.50 -8.47 -8.27
CA GLU A 222 -15.77 -9.15 -8.55
C GLU A 222 -16.92 -8.16 -8.76
N ASN A 223 -16.93 -7.06 -8.00
CA ASN A 223 -17.95 -6.02 -8.07
C ASN A 223 -17.51 -4.81 -8.90
N ILE A 224 -16.55 -4.97 -9.81
CA ILE A 224 -15.84 -3.85 -10.48
C ILE A 224 -16.77 -2.92 -11.28
N ALA A 225 -17.88 -3.42 -11.80
CA ALA A 225 -18.85 -2.62 -12.53
C ALA A 225 -19.69 -1.69 -11.63
N SER A 226 -19.90 -2.07 -10.36
CA SER A 226 -20.77 -1.37 -9.41
C SER A 226 -20.02 -0.49 -8.41
N ILE A 227 -18.71 -0.73 -8.19
CA ILE A 227 -17.94 0.12 -7.27
C ILE A 227 -17.62 1.48 -7.88
N PRO A 228 -17.42 2.53 -7.06
CA PRO A 228 -16.99 3.85 -7.50
C PRO A 228 -15.68 3.81 -8.28
N SER A 229 -15.39 4.85 -9.07
CA SER A 229 -14.12 4.97 -9.81
C SER A 229 -12.91 5.06 -8.86
N VAL A 230 -13.11 5.72 -7.70
CA VAL A 230 -12.12 5.85 -6.63
C VAL A 230 -12.77 5.48 -5.31
N MET A 231 -12.09 4.66 -4.51
CA MET A 231 -12.61 4.21 -3.23
C MET A 231 -11.50 4.02 -2.20
N ASN A 232 -11.69 4.60 -1.02
CA ASN A 232 -10.84 4.39 0.14
C ASN A 232 -10.92 2.95 0.64
N VAL A 233 -9.77 2.44 1.13
CA VAL A 233 -9.70 1.13 1.77
C VAL A 233 -8.88 1.25 3.07
N GLY A 234 -9.52 0.98 4.18
CA GLY A 234 -8.90 1.13 5.49
C GLY A 234 -9.53 0.27 6.57
N SER A 235 -8.97 0.37 7.77
CA SER A 235 -9.53 -0.25 8.97
C SER A 235 -10.66 0.60 9.59
N GLY A 236 -10.66 1.91 9.29
CA GLY A 236 -11.57 2.89 9.92
C GLY A 236 -11.21 3.23 11.36
N VAL A 237 -10.01 2.82 11.81
CA VAL A 237 -9.50 3.11 13.16
C VAL A 237 -8.04 3.53 13.05
N ASP A 238 -7.68 4.61 13.73
CA ASP A 238 -6.29 5.07 13.84
C ASP A 238 -5.81 5.00 15.29
N TYR A 239 -4.50 4.88 15.44
CA TYR A 239 -3.80 4.92 16.72
C TYR A 239 -2.67 5.95 16.66
N SER A 240 -2.26 6.46 17.81
CA SER A 240 -1.07 7.31 17.91
C SER A 240 0.20 6.48 17.64
N ILE A 241 1.27 7.15 17.27
CA ILE A 241 2.58 6.51 17.11
C ILE A 241 3.00 5.84 18.42
N GLU A 242 2.76 6.49 19.57
CA GLU A 242 3.07 5.93 20.90
C GLU A 242 2.29 4.62 21.14
N GLU A 243 0.98 4.57 20.84
CA GLU A 243 0.18 3.33 20.96
C GLU A 243 0.73 2.20 20.07
N TYR A 244 1.25 2.50 18.86
CA TYR A 244 1.91 1.48 18.02
C TYR A 244 3.20 0.97 18.65
N TYR A 245 4.01 1.84 19.27
CA TYR A 245 5.23 1.42 19.98
C TYR A 245 4.89 0.50 21.13
N GLU A 246 3.84 0.82 21.91
CA GLU A 246 3.37 -0.01 23.02
C GLU A 246 2.86 -1.39 22.55
N MET A 247 2.03 -1.43 21.49
CA MET A 247 1.52 -2.68 20.93
C MET A 247 2.64 -3.57 20.40
N VAL A 248 3.62 -3.00 19.69
CA VAL A 248 4.76 -3.78 19.20
C VAL A 248 5.62 -4.26 20.37
N ALA A 249 5.85 -3.43 21.40
CA ALA A 249 6.60 -3.84 22.60
C ALA A 249 5.91 -5.01 23.32
N GLN A 250 4.58 -4.95 23.45
CA GLN A 250 3.79 -6.02 24.04
C GLN A 250 3.95 -7.33 23.26
N VAL A 251 3.79 -7.28 21.92
CA VAL A 251 3.91 -8.47 21.06
C VAL A 251 5.33 -9.07 21.13
N LEU A 252 6.36 -8.24 21.16
CA LEU A 252 7.74 -8.68 21.21
C LEU A 252 8.22 -9.02 22.64
N ASP A 253 7.41 -8.75 23.67
CA ASP A 253 7.81 -8.79 25.07
C ASP A 253 9.07 -7.94 25.34
N TYR A 254 9.12 -6.73 24.81
CA TYR A 254 10.17 -5.75 25.06
C TYR A 254 9.82 -4.89 26.28
N LYS A 255 10.76 -4.72 27.22
CA LYS A 255 10.53 -4.05 28.51
C LYS A 255 11.29 -2.73 28.66
N GLY A 256 11.86 -2.19 27.58
CA GLY A 256 12.56 -0.91 27.61
C GLY A 256 11.61 0.29 27.67
N VAL A 257 12.17 1.46 28.00
CA VAL A 257 11.45 2.74 28.07
C VAL A 257 11.61 3.47 26.74
N PHE A 258 10.53 4.10 26.27
CA PHE A 258 10.55 4.92 25.06
C PHE A 258 11.09 6.32 25.35
N VAL A 259 12.07 6.75 24.55
CA VAL A 259 12.68 8.08 24.65
C VAL A 259 12.34 8.86 23.37
N LYS A 260 11.63 9.99 23.49
CA LYS A 260 11.16 10.81 22.35
C LYS A 260 12.35 11.47 21.64
N ASP A 261 12.49 11.21 20.32
CA ASP A 261 13.48 11.86 19.45
C ASP A 261 12.76 12.89 18.54
N LEU A 262 12.71 14.13 19.01
CA LEU A 262 12.04 15.23 18.34
C LEU A 262 12.78 15.72 17.09
N SER A 263 13.98 15.23 16.80
CA SER A 263 14.72 15.56 15.58
C SER A 263 14.19 14.84 14.33
N LYS A 264 13.34 13.84 14.50
CA LYS A 264 12.80 13.03 13.40
C LYS A 264 11.52 13.63 12.81
N PRO A 265 11.34 13.52 11.47
CA PRO A 265 10.14 14.04 10.82
C PRO A 265 8.88 13.26 11.25
N VAL A 266 7.78 14.00 11.48
CA VAL A 266 6.50 13.43 11.92
C VAL A 266 5.52 13.26 10.75
N GLY A 267 5.59 14.11 9.71
CA GLY A 267 4.64 14.14 8.60
C GLY A 267 3.27 14.71 9.01
N MET A 268 2.18 14.20 8.42
CA MET A 268 0.81 14.62 8.75
C MET A 268 0.45 14.28 10.20
N GLN A 269 -0.29 15.18 10.88
CA GLN A 269 -0.72 14.95 12.28
C GLN A 269 -1.68 13.76 12.41
N GLN A 270 -2.63 13.62 11.50
CA GLN A 270 -3.56 12.49 11.47
C GLN A 270 -3.78 12.00 10.05
N LYS A 271 -4.00 10.71 9.89
CA LYS A 271 -4.34 10.09 8.61
C LYS A 271 -5.30 8.92 8.87
N LEU A 272 -6.60 9.22 8.83
CA LEU A 272 -7.70 8.28 8.99
C LEU A 272 -8.59 8.33 7.74
N MET A 273 -8.91 7.21 7.14
CA MET A 273 -9.71 7.14 5.91
C MET A 273 -11.22 7.14 6.23
N ASP A 274 -12.01 7.88 5.47
CA ASP A 274 -13.45 7.62 5.43
C ASP A 274 -13.70 6.33 4.63
N ILE A 275 -14.22 5.32 5.30
CA ILE A 275 -14.49 4.01 4.73
C ILE A 275 -15.97 3.75 4.46
N SER A 276 -16.79 4.80 4.36
CA SER A 276 -18.25 4.67 4.16
C SER A 276 -18.59 3.86 2.91
N LYS A 277 -17.89 4.08 1.80
CA LYS A 277 -18.08 3.34 0.54
C LYS A 277 -17.66 1.88 0.65
N GLN A 278 -16.57 1.60 1.39
CA GLN A 278 -16.11 0.24 1.69
C GLN A 278 -17.16 -0.52 2.52
N LYS A 279 -17.70 0.11 3.57
CA LYS A 279 -18.75 -0.47 4.43
C LYS A 279 -20.03 -0.83 3.65
N ALA A 280 -20.35 -0.05 2.61
CA ALA A 280 -21.51 -0.34 1.75
C ALA A 280 -21.40 -1.69 1.02
N LEU A 281 -20.19 -2.24 0.85
CA LEU A 281 -19.95 -3.58 0.30
C LEU A 281 -20.07 -4.70 1.33
N LYS A 282 -20.45 -4.40 2.58
CA LYS A 282 -20.58 -5.36 3.69
C LYS A 282 -19.32 -6.18 3.94
N TRP A 283 -18.16 -5.57 3.68
CA TRP A 283 -16.87 -6.17 3.96
C TRP A 283 -16.40 -5.79 5.36
N GLU A 284 -15.84 -6.74 6.07
CA GLU A 284 -15.34 -6.57 7.43
C GLU A 284 -13.87 -7.02 7.53
N LEU A 285 -13.14 -6.42 8.48
CA LEU A 285 -11.79 -6.83 8.83
C LEU A 285 -11.82 -8.25 9.44
N GLU A 286 -10.85 -9.07 9.08
CA GLU A 286 -10.64 -10.38 9.70
C GLU A 286 -9.44 -10.41 10.63
N ILE A 287 -8.47 -9.51 10.44
CA ILE A 287 -7.21 -9.52 11.17
C ILE A 287 -7.14 -8.31 12.10
N PRO A 288 -7.36 -8.48 13.41
CA PRO A 288 -7.12 -7.44 14.41
C PRO A 288 -5.66 -6.97 14.38
N LEU A 289 -5.41 -5.69 14.70
CA LEU A 289 -4.09 -5.08 14.60
C LEU A 289 -3.01 -5.84 15.38
N GLU A 290 -3.27 -6.20 16.63
CA GLU A 290 -2.34 -6.93 17.49
C GLU A 290 -1.97 -8.31 16.90
N GLN A 291 -2.97 -9.06 16.40
CA GLN A 291 -2.72 -10.32 15.73
C GLN A 291 -1.88 -10.13 14.46
N GLY A 292 -2.19 -9.11 13.66
CA GLY A 292 -1.43 -8.83 12.44
C GLY A 292 0.02 -8.42 12.73
N ILE A 293 0.28 -7.67 13.82
CA ILE A 293 1.64 -7.35 14.27
C ILE A 293 2.37 -8.63 14.69
N LYS A 294 1.71 -9.53 15.41
CA LYS A 294 2.27 -10.82 15.80
C LYS A 294 2.65 -11.67 14.58
N GLU A 295 1.74 -11.80 13.60
CA GLU A 295 2.03 -12.53 12.35
C GLU A 295 3.19 -11.91 11.57
N ALA A 296 3.27 -10.57 11.50
CA ALA A 296 4.38 -9.86 10.87
C ALA A 296 5.71 -10.11 11.60
N TYR A 297 5.69 -10.16 12.94
CA TYR A 297 6.86 -10.50 13.73
C TYR A 297 7.30 -11.96 13.54
N GLU A 298 6.39 -12.91 13.55
CA GLU A 298 6.66 -14.33 13.25
C GLU A 298 7.27 -14.50 11.84
N TYR A 299 6.77 -13.75 10.87
CA TYR A 299 7.36 -13.71 9.53
C TYR A 299 8.78 -13.15 9.54
N TYR A 300 9.01 -12.04 10.27
CA TYR A 300 10.34 -11.45 10.43
C TYR A 300 11.34 -12.45 11.04
N LEU A 301 10.95 -13.19 12.08
CA LEU A 301 11.80 -14.22 12.70
C LEU A 301 12.22 -15.30 11.70
N LYS A 302 11.27 -15.77 10.86
CA LYS A 302 11.60 -16.74 9.79
C LYS A 302 12.62 -16.21 8.78
N LEU A 303 12.63 -14.90 8.51
CA LEU A 303 13.62 -14.28 7.62
C LEU A 303 15.02 -14.25 8.24
N LEU A 304 15.13 -14.27 9.58
CA LEU A 304 16.42 -14.29 10.28
C LEU A 304 17.03 -15.71 10.39
N GLU A 305 16.24 -16.75 10.18
CA GLU A 305 16.65 -18.15 10.23
C GLU A 305 17.23 -18.67 8.88
N VAL A 306 17.09 -17.86 7.81
CA VAL A 306 17.58 -18.17 6.45
C VAL A 306 18.90 -17.47 6.19
#